data_c8600a56486dd728d419d4b596c0bf9f
#
_entry.id   c8600a56486dd728d419d4b596c0bf9f
#
_cell.length_a   1.000
_cell.length_b   1.000
_cell.length_c   1.000
_cell.angle_alpha   90.00
_cell.angle_beta   90.00
_cell.angle_gamma   90.00
#
_symmetry.space_group_name_H-M   'P 1'
#
loop_
_entity.id
_entity.type
_entity.pdbx_description
1 polymer ?
#
loop_
_entity_poly.entity_id
_entity_poly.type
_entity_poly.pdbx_seq_one_letter_code
_entity_poly.pdbx_strand_id
1 'polypeptide(L)'
;MSNANYEQQRLQEIKDNYEAALKELDDLYGGQIEDARELYGQMQEAAESAAKQQTQLAQEQAQLAVDQLKQEKLQHEQDYLKEQSAAYADYKEETKPGGVREEALAQIGMEDTGYAETSRVAMYNAYQNRVAAARSGFQAALAQYDLGIAQAQAQNSALLAQIALETLERQLQLSLESFRFESQMELEQYRQKQGLQKDFLQRYEKQLEKVQKSQGGKGPAASVKEDQEGKTGSALSGAVLGANQVAQNKPETIFDVLNLGLALKKENAILNMVEEGRKTFYTAK
;
A
#
# COMPACT_ATOMS: atom_id res chain seq x y z
N MET A 1 22.97 37.66 -57.91
CA MET A 1 22.28 37.90 -56.60
C MET A 1 22.95 39.02 -55.89
N SER A 2 22.24 40.00 -55.35
CA SER A 2 22.90 41.06 -54.60
C SER A 2 23.35 40.53 -53.24
N ASN A 3 24.51 41.03 -52.74
CA ASN A 3 25.05 40.58 -51.46
C ASN A 3 24.04 40.72 -50.29
N ALA A 4 23.16 41.67 -50.41
CA ALA A 4 22.05 41.90 -49.44
C ALA A 4 21.02 40.74 -49.40
N ASN A 5 20.66 40.15 -50.55
CA ASN A 5 19.74 39.03 -50.58
C ASN A 5 20.36 37.74 -49.99
N TYR A 6 21.65 37.54 -50.17
CA TYR A 6 22.37 36.41 -49.58
C TYR A 6 22.42 36.52 -48.05
N GLU A 7 22.69 37.69 -47.50
CA GLU A 7 22.75 37.87 -46.05
C GLU A 7 21.36 37.77 -45.40
N GLN A 8 20.28 38.17 -46.09
CA GLN A 8 18.91 37.97 -45.63
C GLN A 8 18.50 36.50 -45.61
N GLN A 9 18.88 35.73 -46.66
CA GLN A 9 18.67 34.30 -46.68
C GLN A 9 19.33 33.59 -45.48
N ARG A 10 20.59 33.96 -45.18
CA ARG A 10 21.27 33.40 -43.99
C ARG A 10 20.62 33.76 -42.68
N LEU A 11 19.99 34.89 -42.56
CA LEU A 11 19.27 35.33 -41.40
C LEU A 11 18.00 34.46 -41.21
N GLN A 12 17.33 34.10 -42.29
CA GLN A 12 16.20 33.19 -42.26
C GLN A 12 16.64 31.75 -41.93
N GLU A 13 17.73 31.25 -42.50
CA GLU A 13 18.32 29.93 -42.16
C GLU A 13 18.64 29.80 -40.66
N ILE A 14 19.17 30.87 -40.04
CA ILE A 14 19.47 30.88 -38.61
C ILE A 14 18.21 30.74 -37.77
N LYS A 15 17.08 31.37 -38.19
CA LYS A 15 15.78 31.25 -37.51
C LYS A 15 15.20 29.86 -37.68
N ASP A 16 15.17 29.36 -38.90
CA ASP A 16 14.61 28.03 -39.23
C ASP A 16 15.36 26.93 -38.48
N ASN A 17 16.71 27.01 -38.42
CA ASN A 17 17.54 26.08 -37.66
C ASN A 17 17.28 26.16 -36.14
N TYR A 18 17.02 27.34 -35.60
CA TYR A 18 16.69 27.50 -34.20
C TYR A 18 15.33 26.90 -33.87
N GLU A 19 14.31 27.17 -34.70
CA GLU A 19 12.97 26.60 -34.53
C GLU A 19 12.97 25.07 -34.67
N ALA A 20 13.74 24.52 -35.62
CA ALA A 20 13.92 23.09 -35.77
C ALA A 20 14.61 22.45 -34.54
N ALA A 21 15.65 23.09 -34.02
CA ALA A 21 16.35 22.60 -32.82
C ALA A 21 15.48 22.67 -31.57
N LEU A 22 14.65 23.69 -31.43
CA LEU A 22 13.68 23.75 -30.31
C LEU A 22 12.66 22.62 -30.38
N LYS A 23 12.14 22.37 -31.58
CA LYS A 23 11.16 21.30 -31.80
C LYS A 23 11.77 19.94 -31.53
N GLU A 24 12.98 19.66 -32.03
CA GLU A 24 13.69 18.40 -31.79
C GLU A 24 13.95 18.18 -30.28
N LEU A 25 14.29 19.25 -29.56
CA LEU A 25 14.45 19.21 -28.11
C LEU A 25 13.14 18.91 -27.39
N ASP A 26 12.02 19.52 -27.80
CA ASP A 26 10.70 19.28 -27.21
C ASP A 26 10.23 17.85 -27.47
N ASP A 27 10.40 17.34 -28.66
CA ASP A 27 10.05 15.97 -29.03
C ASP A 27 10.90 14.96 -28.23
N LEU A 28 12.22 15.21 -28.07
CA LEU A 28 13.12 14.33 -27.32
C LEU A 28 12.73 14.24 -25.83
N TYR A 29 12.59 15.40 -25.16
CA TYR A 29 12.29 15.41 -23.73
C TYR A 29 10.84 14.99 -23.46
N GLY A 30 9.90 15.37 -24.32
CA GLY A 30 8.52 14.91 -24.27
C GLY A 30 8.40 13.41 -24.33
N GLY A 31 9.10 12.78 -25.29
CA GLY A 31 9.15 11.32 -25.40
C GLY A 31 9.72 10.64 -24.16
N GLN A 32 10.85 11.14 -23.63
CA GLN A 32 11.48 10.57 -22.43
C GLN A 32 10.59 10.67 -21.17
N ILE A 33 9.85 11.76 -21.04
CA ILE A 33 8.91 11.95 -19.92
C ILE A 33 7.73 10.97 -20.07
N GLU A 34 7.20 10.80 -21.29
CA GLU A 34 6.08 9.90 -21.57
C GLU A 34 6.47 8.43 -21.32
N ASP A 35 7.63 8.00 -21.82
CA ASP A 35 8.19 6.66 -21.59
C ASP A 35 8.39 6.37 -20.10
N ALA A 36 8.89 7.37 -19.35
CA ALA A 36 9.04 7.25 -17.91
C ALA A 36 7.70 7.11 -17.18
N ARG A 37 6.70 7.91 -17.55
CA ARG A 37 5.34 7.81 -16.98
C ARG A 37 4.73 6.43 -17.21
N GLU A 38 4.89 5.91 -18.42
CA GLU A 38 4.40 4.56 -18.75
C GLU A 38 5.10 3.50 -17.90
N LEU A 39 6.43 3.58 -17.78
CA LEU A 39 7.21 2.65 -16.96
C LEU A 39 6.80 2.70 -15.48
N TYR A 40 6.67 3.89 -14.89
CA TYR A 40 6.23 4.04 -13.51
C TYR A 40 4.78 3.55 -13.32
N GLY A 41 3.91 3.76 -14.30
CA GLY A 41 2.55 3.22 -14.31
C GLY A 41 2.55 1.68 -14.26
N GLN A 42 3.34 1.03 -15.12
CA GLN A 42 3.52 -0.42 -15.11
C GLN A 42 4.07 -0.95 -13.78
N MET A 43 5.03 -0.24 -13.17
CA MET A 43 5.56 -0.60 -11.85
C MET A 43 4.51 -0.49 -10.74
N GLN A 44 3.62 0.51 -10.79
CA GLN A 44 2.52 0.64 -9.84
C GLN A 44 1.50 -0.49 -10.00
N GLU A 45 1.10 -0.82 -11.22
CA GLU A 45 0.19 -1.94 -11.50
C GLU A 45 0.79 -3.29 -11.06
N ALA A 46 2.08 -3.50 -11.29
CA ALA A 46 2.79 -4.70 -10.84
C ALA A 46 2.82 -4.79 -9.30
N ALA A 47 3.05 -3.68 -8.60
CA ALA A 47 3.03 -3.62 -7.14
C ALA A 47 1.62 -3.94 -6.58
N GLU A 48 0.57 -3.39 -7.19
CA GLU A 48 -0.81 -3.71 -6.80
C GLU A 48 -1.18 -5.18 -7.05
N SER A 49 -0.77 -5.72 -8.19
CA SER A 49 -0.99 -7.14 -8.52
C SER A 49 -0.30 -8.05 -7.52
N ALA A 50 0.95 -7.77 -7.17
CA ALA A 50 1.70 -8.51 -6.16
C ALA A 50 1.02 -8.44 -4.77
N ALA A 51 0.56 -7.26 -4.37
CA ALA A 51 -0.17 -7.07 -3.11
C ALA A 51 -1.49 -7.86 -3.08
N LYS A 52 -2.24 -7.87 -4.17
CA LYS A 52 -3.47 -8.69 -4.29
C LYS A 52 -3.17 -10.18 -4.14
N GLN A 53 -2.11 -10.69 -4.78
CA GLN A 53 -1.69 -12.09 -4.65
C GLN A 53 -1.27 -12.42 -3.21
N GLN A 54 -0.48 -11.56 -2.56
CA GLN A 54 -0.09 -11.74 -1.16
C GLN A 54 -1.31 -11.74 -0.23
N THR A 55 -2.26 -10.85 -0.45
CA THR A 55 -3.52 -10.77 0.29
C THR A 55 -4.33 -12.06 0.17
N GLN A 56 -4.47 -12.60 -1.05
CA GLN A 56 -5.16 -13.86 -1.29
C GLN A 56 -4.47 -15.03 -0.58
N LEU A 57 -3.16 -15.15 -0.71
CA LEU A 57 -2.39 -16.20 -0.03
C LEU A 57 -2.51 -16.12 1.50
N ALA A 58 -2.47 -14.92 2.07
CA ALA A 58 -2.65 -14.72 3.50
C ALA A 58 -4.05 -15.14 3.97
N GLN A 59 -5.09 -14.81 3.19
CA GLN A 59 -6.47 -15.20 3.47
C GLN A 59 -6.66 -16.73 3.37
N GLU A 60 -6.11 -17.37 2.34
CA GLU A 60 -6.17 -18.81 2.16
C GLU A 60 -5.46 -19.55 3.31
N GLN A 61 -4.28 -19.11 3.71
CA GLN A 61 -3.55 -19.68 4.84
C GLN A 61 -4.32 -19.56 6.16
N ALA A 62 -4.90 -18.39 6.40
CA ALA A 62 -5.71 -18.18 7.60
C ALA A 62 -6.98 -19.03 7.59
N GLN A 63 -7.63 -19.16 6.44
CA GLN A 63 -8.81 -20.02 6.30
C GLN A 63 -8.46 -21.49 6.55
N LEU A 64 -7.36 -21.98 6.01
CA LEU A 64 -6.88 -23.34 6.26
C LEU A 64 -6.61 -23.60 7.74
N ALA A 65 -5.96 -22.65 8.44
CA ALA A 65 -5.70 -22.76 9.87
C ALA A 65 -7.01 -22.80 10.69
N VAL A 66 -7.98 -21.95 10.35
CA VAL A 66 -9.29 -21.93 10.99
C VAL A 66 -10.05 -23.23 10.72
N ASP A 67 -9.99 -23.75 9.51
CA ASP A 67 -10.71 -24.99 9.15
C ASP A 67 -10.08 -26.23 9.82
N GLN A 68 -8.76 -26.26 9.99
CA GLN A 68 -8.08 -27.28 10.79
C GLN A 68 -8.56 -27.27 12.25
N LEU A 69 -8.58 -26.09 12.88
CA LEU A 69 -9.07 -25.95 14.24
C LEU A 69 -10.55 -26.36 14.40
N LYS A 70 -11.38 -26.07 13.40
CA LYS A 70 -12.77 -26.50 13.37
C LYS A 70 -12.91 -28.02 13.25
N GLN A 71 -12.07 -28.65 12.41
CA GLN A 71 -12.06 -30.12 12.29
C GLN A 71 -11.62 -30.80 13.60
N GLU A 72 -10.57 -30.28 14.24
CA GLU A 72 -10.14 -30.79 15.55
C GLU A 72 -11.25 -30.63 16.60
N LYS A 73 -11.93 -29.48 16.60
CA LYS A 73 -13.09 -29.22 17.47
C LYS A 73 -14.19 -30.26 17.28
N LEU A 74 -14.55 -30.59 16.03
CA LEU A 74 -15.53 -31.63 15.68
C LEU A 74 -15.07 -33.01 16.13
N GLN A 75 -13.80 -33.32 15.98
CA GLN A 75 -13.26 -34.62 16.41
C GLN A 75 -13.33 -34.77 17.94
N HIS A 76 -12.95 -33.72 18.67
CA HIS A 76 -13.11 -33.71 20.14
C HIS A 76 -14.56 -33.81 20.60
N GLU A 77 -15.50 -33.23 19.88
CA GLU A 77 -16.92 -33.41 20.15
C GLU A 77 -17.38 -34.90 19.98
N GLN A 78 -16.92 -35.53 18.91
CA GLN A 78 -17.18 -36.94 18.68
C GLN A 78 -16.56 -37.84 19.76
N ASP A 79 -15.33 -37.52 20.18
CA ASP A 79 -14.64 -38.27 21.23
C ASP A 79 -15.31 -38.10 22.59
N TYR A 80 -15.79 -36.89 22.91
CA TYR A 80 -16.63 -36.65 24.07
C TYR A 80 -17.92 -37.48 24.06
N LEU A 81 -18.64 -37.53 22.92
CA LEU A 81 -19.86 -38.34 22.78
C LEU A 81 -19.59 -39.86 22.91
N LYS A 82 -18.46 -40.33 22.36
CA LYS A 82 -18.01 -41.71 22.53
C LYS A 82 -17.71 -42.03 24.00
N GLU A 83 -16.97 -41.16 24.68
CA GLU A 83 -16.64 -41.35 26.10
C GLU A 83 -17.89 -41.33 26.99
N GLN A 84 -18.84 -40.43 26.72
CA GLN A 84 -20.11 -40.39 27.40
C GLN A 84 -20.91 -41.72 27.19
N SER A 85 -20.92 -42.21 25.95
CA SER A 85 -21.59 -43.48 25.59
C SER A 85 -20.91 -44.70 26.23
N ALA A 86 -19.57 -44.70 26.26
CA ALA A 86 -18.79 -45.75 26.93
C ALA A 86 -19.01 -45.75 28.43
N ALA A 87 -18.96 -44.58 29.07
CA ALA A 87 -19.23 -44.43 30.51
C ALA A 87 -20.63 -44.95 30.87
N TYR A 88 -21.65 -44.66 30.02
CA TYR A 88 -22.99 -45.18 30.22
C TYR A 88 -23.08 -46.71 30.01
N ALA A 89 -22.41 -47.25 29.00
CA ALA A 89 -22.37 -48.69 28.73
C ALA A 89 -21.73 -49.45 29.90
N ASP A 90 -20.58 -48.99 30.40
CA ASP A 90 -19.87 -49.54 31.54
C ASP A 90 -20.78 -49.54 32.80
N TYR A 91 -21.41 -48.39 33.10
CA TYR A 91 -22.35 -48.27 34.21
C TYR A 91 -23.53 -49.25 34.09
N LYS A 92 -24.11 -49.38 32.90
CA LYS A 92 -25.21 -50.29 32.61
C LYS A 92 -24.79 -51.75 32.76
N GLU A 93 -23.59 -52.09 32.34
CA GLU A 93 -23.08 -53.45 32.48
C GLU A 93 -22.78 -53.83 33.93
N GLU A 94 -22.20 -52.92 34.70
CA GLU A 94 -21.90 -53.07 36.12
C GLU A 94 -23.20 -53.14 36.99
N THR A 95 -24.27 -52.48 36.57
CA THR A 95 -25.53 -52.42 37.33
C THR A 95 -26.61 -53.43 36.82
N LYS A 96 -26.26 -54.22 35.80
CA LYS A 96 -27.20 -55.18 35.21
C LYS A 96 -27.58 -56.30 36.22
N PRO A 97 -28.88 -56.60 36.37
CA PRO A 97 -29.29 -57.74 37.17
C PRO A 97 -28.68 -59.01 36.69
N GLY A 98 -28.09 -59.86 37.57
CA GLY A 98 -27.35 -61.04 37.22
C GLY A 98 -26.00 -60.83 36.59
N GLY A 99 -25.44 -59.57 36.64
CA GLY A 99 -24.11 -59.23 36.18
C GLY A 99 -23.02 -59.69 37.15
N VAL A 100 -21.75 -59.58 36.67
CA VAL A 100 -20.54 -60.07 37.37
C VAL A 100 -20.48 -59.60 38.82
N ARG A 101 -21.00 -58.44 39.11
CA ARG A 101 -20.96 -57.84 40.47
C ARG A 101 -22.07 -58.38 41.36
N GLU A 102 -23.28 -58.60 40.86
CA GLU A 102 -24.35 -59.28 41.65
C GLU A 102 -23.93 -60.72 41.92
N GLU A 103 -23.35 -61.45 40.95
CA GLU A 103 -22.77 -62.74 41.17
C GLU A 103 -21.67 -62.75 42.25
N ALA A 104 -20.79 -61.71 42.24
CA ALA A 104 -19.75 -61.58 43.27
C ALA A 104 -20.34 -61.31 44.63
N LEU A 105 -21.39 -60.48 44.74
CA LEU A 105 -22.10 -60.17 45.99
C LEU A 105 -22.87 -61.39 46.48
N ALA A 106 -23.48 -62.17 45.58
CA ALA A 106 -24.16 -63.41 45.91
C ALA A 106 -23.19 -64.49 46.46
N GLN A 107 -22.01 -64.63 45.89
CA GLN A 107 -20.93 -65.48 46.34
C GLN A 107 -20.51 -65.24 47.78
N ILE A 108 -20.57 -63.99 48.24
CA ILE A 108 -20.19 -63.55 49.60
C ILE A 108 -21.43 -63.41 50.52
N GLY A 109 -22.65 -63.68 50.05
CA GLY A 109 -23.89 -63.60 50.82
C GLY A 109 -24.32 -62.18 51.17
N MET A 110 -23.96 -61.22 50.36
CA MET A 110 -24.26 -59.78 50.62
C MET A 110 -25.31 -59.19 49.66
N GLU A 111 -25.97 -60.02 48.86
CA GLU A 111 -26.96 -59.64 47.83
C GLU A 111 -28.16 -58.85 48.37
N ASP A 112 -28.66 -59.25 49.52
CA ASP A 112 -29.84 -58.60 50.17
C ASP A 112 -29.49 -57.65 51.31
N THR A 113 -28.25 -57.16 51.34
CA THR A 113 -27.80 -56.24 52.41
C THR A 113 -27.78 -54.81 51.88
N GLY A 114 -27.78 -53.82 52.81
CA GLY A 114 -27.60 -52.39 52.48
C GLY A 114 -26.28 -52.09 51.79
N TYR A 115 -25.35 -53.07 51.78
CA TYR A 115 -24.09 -52.97 51.00
C TYR A 115 -24.30 -53.00 49.48
N ALA A 116 -25.29 -53.77 49.02
CA ALA A 116 -25.66 -53.83 47.62
C ALA A 116 -26.18 -52.50 47.10
N GLU A 117 -27.05 -51.83 47.87
CA GLU A 117 -27.55 -50.47 47.54
C GLU A 117 -26.47 -49.42 47.61
N THR A 118 -25.62 -49.44 48.65
CA THR A 118 -24.50 -48.49 48.78
C THR A 118 -23.55 -48.65 47.62
N SER A 119 -23.34 -49.87 47.16
CA SER A 119 -22.52 -50.19 46.01
C SER A 119 -23.09 -49.62 44.67
N ARG A 120 -24.42 -49.72 44.46
CA ARG A 120 -25.09 -49.14 43.28
C ARG A 120 -25.00 -47.64 43.27
N VAL A 121 -25.18 -47.00 44.44
CA VAL A 121 -24.99 -45.53 44.59
C VAL A 121 -23.53 -45.12 44.29
N ALA A 122 -22.56 -45.90 44.77
CA ALA A 122 -21.14 -45.64 44.47
C ALA A 122 -20.83 -45.72 42.97
N MET A 123 -21.40 -46.71 42.28
CA MET A 123 -21.25 -46.85 40.80
C MET A 123 -21.90 -45.70 40.06
N TYR A 124 -23.09 -45.30 40.49
CA TYR A 124 -23.76 -44.14 39.88
C TYR A 124 -22.94 -42.86 40.09
N ASN A 125 -22.38 -42.66 41.24
CA ASN A 125 -21.51 -41.52 41.52
C ASN A 125 -20.21 -41.55 40.68
N ALA A 126 -19.62 -42.76 40.51
CA ALA A 126 -18.44 -42.93 39.65
C ALA A 126 -18.78 -42.60 38.18
N TYR A 127 -19.92 -43.06 37.67
CA TYR A 127 -20.42 -42.69 36.36
C TYR A 127 -20.63 -41.20 36.20
N GLN A 128 -21.33 -40.56 37.17
CA GLN A 128 -21.57 -39.12 37.14
C GLN A 128 -20.25 -38.33 37.17
N ASN A 129 -19.29 -38.73 37.98
CA ASN A 129 -17.98 -38.11 38.05
C ASN A 129 -17.22 -38.24 36.76
N ARG A 130 -17.28 -39.40 36.11
CA ARG A 130 -16.62 -39.63 34.79
C ARG A 130 -17.25 -38.77 33.69
N VAL A 131 -18.58 -38.67 33.63
CA VAL A 131 -19.29 -37.80 32.69
C VAL A 131 -19.01 -36.35 32.98
N ALA A 132 -18.98 -35.93 34.25
CA ALA A 132 -18.64 -34.54 34.64
C ALA A 132 -17.20 -34.17 34.25
N ALA A 133 -16.24 -35.11 34.47
CA ALA A 133 -14.85 -34.89 34.09
C ALA A 133 -14.69 -34.77 32.56
N ALA A 134 -15.32 -35.68 31.81
CA ALA A 134 -15.33 -35.64 30.34
C ALA A 134 -15.95 -34.34 29.83
N ARG A 135 -17.07 -33.89 30.41
CA ARG A 135 -17.72 -32.62 30.08
C ARG A 135 -16.82 -31.40 30.37
N SER A 136 -16.18 -31.39 31.53
CA SER A 136 -15.24 -30.29 31.91
C SER A 136 -14.04 -30.23 30.95
N GLY A 137 -13.46 -31.41 30.61
CA GLY A 137 -12.36 -31.48 29.66
C GLY A 137 -12.78 -31.00 28.28
N PHE A 138 -13.96 -31.39 27.81
CA PHE A 138 -14.51 -30.95 26.54
C PHE A 138 -14.76 -29.43 26.50
N GLN A 139 -15.35 -28.86 27.56
CA GLN A 139 -15.57 -27.43 27.64
C GLN A 139 -14.26 -26.63 27.65
N ALA A 140 -13.23 -27.12 28.33
CA ALA A 140 -11.91 -26.49 28.31
C ALA A 140 -11.27 -26.56 26.91
N ALA A 141 -11.39 -27.69 26.22
CA ALA A 141 -10.93 -27.85 24.84
C ALA A 141 -11.66 -26.89 23.88
N LEU A 142 -12.99 -26.77 24.00
CA LEU A 142 -13.78 -25.83 23.19
C LEU A 142 -13.28 -24.38 23.36
N ALA A 143 -13.05 -23.96 24.59
CA ALA A 143 -12.53 -22.61 24.87
C ALA A 143 -11.17 -22.38 24.24
N GLN A 144 -10.29 -23.39 24.22
CA GLN A 144 -8.98 -23.30 23.56
C GLN A 144 -9.11 -23.22 22.04
N TYR A 145 -10.01 -23.98 21.40
CA TYR A 145 -10.26 -23.88 19.96
C TYR A 145 -10.86 -22.54 19.58
N ASP A 146 -11.81 -22.02 20.31
CA ASP A 146 -12.42 -20.70 20.05
C ASP A 146 -11.38 -19.57 20.21
N LEU A 147 -10.50 -19.68 21.20
CA LEU A 147 -9.36 -18.76 21.35
C LEU A 147 -8.37 -18.88 20.19
N GLY A 148 -8.02 -20.11 19.77
CA GLY A 148 -7.13 -20.36 18.63
C GLY A 148 -7.67 -19.78 17.34
N ILE A 149 -8.98 -19.94 17.07
CA ILE A 149 -9.67 -19.36 15.91
C ILE A 149 -9.60 -17.84 15.95
N ALA A 150 -9.90 -17.23 17.10
CA ALA A 150 -9.84 -15.79 17.26
C ALA A 150 -8.42 -15.24 17.07
N GLN A 151 -7.40 -15.96 17.57
CA GLN A 151 -6.00 -15.60 17.36
C GLN A 151 -5.59 -15.70 15.88
N ALA A 152 -5.96 -16.76 15.18
CA ALA A 152 -5.68 -16.92 13.76
C ALA A 152 -6.31 -15.79 12.92
N GLN A 153 -7.55 -15.41 13.24
CA GLN A 153 -8.23 -14.29 12.59
C GLN A 153 -7.56 -12.94 12.89
N ALA A 154 -7.16 -12.69 14.12
CA ALA A 154 -6.47 -11.47 14.50
C ALA A 154 -5.10 -11.34 13.82
N GLN A 155 -4.33 -12.44 13.76
CA GLN A 155 -3.04 -12.48 13.06
C GLN A 155 -3.20 -12.22 11.57
N ASN A 156 -4.22 -12.81 10.93
CA ASN A 156 -4.53 -12.55 9.53
C ASN A 156 -4.86 -11.07 9.30
N SER A 157 -5.70 -10.47 10.16
CA SER A 157 -6.05 -9.06 10.05
C SER A 157 -4.84 -8.13 10.18
N ALA A 158 -3.92 -8.44 11.08
CA ALA A 158 -2.66 -7.71 11.24
C ALA A 158 -1.75 -7.85 9.99
N LEU A 159 -1.65 -9.06 9.44
CA LEU A 159 -0.88 -9.31 8.22
C LEU A 159 -1.46 -8.56 7.00
N LEU A 160 -2.78 -8.55 6.83
CA LEU A 160 -3.45 -7.80 5.77
C LEU A 160 -3.23 -6.29 5.90
N ALA A 161 -3.27 -5.76 7.12
CA ALA A 161 -2.96 -4.36 7.38
C ALA A 161 -1.50 -4.02 7.05
N GLN A 162 -0.57 -4.91 7.36
CA GLN A 162 0.85 -4.74 7.01
C GLN A 162 1.05 -4.72 5.48
N ILE A 163 0.47 -5.68 4.74
CA ILE A 163 0.54 -5.73 3.28
C ILE A 163 -0.03 -4.44 2.67
N ALA A 164 -1.14 -3.93 3.20
CA ALA A 164 -1.74 -2.69 2.72
C ALA A 164 -0.83 -1.47 2.95
N LEU A 165 -0.17 -1.38 4.12
CA LEU A 165 0.78 -0.31 4.43
C LEU A 165 2.02 -0.36 3.54
N GLU A 166 2.62 -1.52 3.38
CA GLU A 166 3.79 -1.72 2.52
C GLU A 166 3.48 -1.37 1.05
N THR A 167 2.27 -1.73 0.58
CA THR A 167 1.82 -1.39 -0.76
C THR A 167 1.66 0.11 -0.94
N LEU A 168 1.05 0.79 0.06
CA LEU A 168 0.89 2.24 0.04
C LEU A 168 2.24 2.97 0.06
N GLU A 169 3.17 2.53 0.90
CA GLU A 169 4.53 3.10 0.95
C GLU A 169 5.24 2.95 -0.39
N ARG A 170 5.13 1.79 -1.03
CA ARG A 170 5.72 1.54 -2.34
C ARG A 170 5.11 2.40 -3.43
N GLN A 171 3.78 2.57 -3.44
CA GLN A 171 3.09 3.46 -4.38
C GLN A 171 3.52 4.92 -4.20
N LEU A 172 3.63 5.40 -2.96
CA LEU A 172 4.11 6.75 -2.66
C LEU A 172 5.56 6.95 -3.10
N GLN A 173 6.42 5.97 -2.87
CA GLN A 173 7.82 6.03 -3.31
C GLN A 173 7.91 6.11 -4.83
N LEU A 174 7.21 5.25 -5.57
CA LEU A 174 7.17 5.28 -7.03
C LEU A 174 6.65 6.61 -7.57
N SER A 175 5.59 7.16 -6.96
CA SER A 175 5.04 8.46 -7.33
C SER A 175 6.03 9.61 -7.10
N LEU A 176 6.79 9.58 -6.00
CA LEU A 176 7.84 10.56 -5.71
C LEU A 176 9.02 10.44 -6.67
N GLU A 177 9.42 9.24 -7.03
CA GLU A 177 10.50 9.00 -7.99
C GLU A 177 10.10 9.48 -9.39
N SER A 178 8.87 9.17 -9.84
CA SER A 178 8.32 9.69 -11.09
C SER A 178 8.31 11.21 -11.12
N PHE A 179 7.79 11.85 -10.08
CA PHE A 179 7.76 13.30 -9.98
C PHE A 179 9.16 13.94 -9.99
N ARG A 180 10.12 13.34 -9.28
CA ARG A 180 11.52 13.82 -9.28
C ARG A 180 12.13 13.70 -10.66
N PHE A 181 11.93 12.58 -11.35
CA PHE A 181 12.42 12.37 -12.70
C PHE A 181 11.84 13.41 -13.66
N GLU A 182 10.51 13.59 -13.68
CA GLU A 182 9.84 14.59 -14.52
C GLU A 182 10.38 15.98 -14.26
N SER A 183 10.49 16.40 -13.00
CA SER A 183 10.99 17.71 -12.62
C SER A 183 12.46 17.94 -13.04
N GLN A 184 13.29 16.89 -12.97
CA GLN A 184 14.68 16.96 -13.44
C GLN A 184 14.75 17.11 -14.94
N MET A 185 13.94 16.35 -15.69
CA MET A 185 13.89 16.41 -17.16
C MET A 185 13.37 17.78 -17.64
N GLU A 186 12.33 18.31 -17.03
CA GLU A 186 11.82 19.66 -17.35
C GLU A 186 12.88 20.75 -17.07
N LEU A 187 13.62 20.63 -15.96
CA LEU A 187 14.69 21.57 -15.64
C LEU A 187 15.84 21.50 -16.64
N GLU A 188 16.22 20.30 -17.05
CA GLU A 188 17.26 20.05 -18.05
C GLU A 188 16.83 20.62 -19.42
N GLN A 189 15.61 20.33 -19.83
CA GLN A 189 15.02 20.88 -21.06
C GLN A 189 15.05 22.41 -21.04
N TYR A 190 14.65 23.03 -19.93
CA TYR A 190 14.68 24.48 -19.76
C TYR A 190 16.10 25.05 -19.89
N ARG A 191 17.09 24.41 -19.26
CA ARG A 191 18.52 24.82 -19.38
C ARG A 191 19.02 24.74 -20.82
N GLN A 192 18.68 23.68 -21.54
CA GLN A 192 19.08 23.51 -22.92
C GLN A 192 18.40 24.53 -23.83
N LYS A 193 17.10 24.82 -23.63
CA LYS A 193 16.39 25.89 -24.35
C LYS A 193 17.06 27.25 -24.12
N GLN A 194 17.46 27.57 -22.90
CA GLN A 194 18.22 28.81 -22.64
C GLN A 194 19.58 28.84 -23.34
N GLY A 195 20.28 27.71 -23.39
CA GLY A 195 21.53 27.59 -24.15
C GLY A 195 21.34 27.86 -25.63
N LEU A 196 20.36 27.20 -26.25
CA LEU A 196 20.00 27.40 -27.66
C LEU A 196 19.60 28.85 -27.95
N GLN A 197 18.83 29.48 -27.05
CA GLN A 197 18.42 30.89 -27.18
C GLN A 197 19.61 31.84 -27.17
N LYS A 198 20.56 31.61 -26.27
CA LYS A 198 21.82 32.41 -26.23
C LYS A 198 22.60 32.31 -27.52
N ASP A 199 22.82 31.09 -28.01
CA ASP A 199 23.55 30.83 -29.24
C ASP A 199 22.83 31.44 -30.46
N PHE A 200 21.51 31.33 -30.50
CA PHE A 200 20.69 31.95 -31.53
C PHE A 200 20.87 33.46 -31.54
N LEU A 201 20.71 34.14 -30.38
CA LEU A 201 20.84 35.59 -30.27
C LEU A 201 22.22 36.08 -30.74
N GLN A 202 23.30 35.39 -30.32
CA GLN A 202 24.65 35.75 -30.73
C GLN A 202 24.86 35.63 -32.24
N ARG A 203 24.36 34.55 -32.84
CA ARG A 203 24.47 34.33 -34.30
C ARG A 203 23.61 35.32 -35.07
N TYR A 204 22.40 35.56 -34.58
CA TYR A 204 21.44 36.44 -35.19
C TYR A 204 21.94 37.92 -35.18
N GLU A 205 22.45 38.40 -34.07
CA GLU A 205 23.04 39.76 -33.95
C GLU A 205 24.22 39.96 -34.89
N LYS A 206 25.17 38.99 -34.90
CA LYS A 206 26.31 39.03 -35.80
C LYS A 206 25.88 39.07 -37.27
N GLN A 207 24.85 38.34 -37.62
CA GLN A 207 24.34 38.32 -38.98
C GLN A 207 23.57 39.59 -39.35
N LEU A 208 22.80 40.12 -38.39
CA LEU A 208 22.08 41.38 -38.55
C LEU A 208 23.04 42.57 -38.82
N GLU A 209 24.18 42.65 -38.11
CA GLU A 209 25.23 43.62 -38.39
C GLU A 209 25.79 43.52 -39.82
N LYS A 210 25.96 42.31 -40.36
CA LYS A 210 26.39 42.09 -41.73
C LYS A 210 25.35 42.57 -42.74
N VAL A 211 24.06 42.29 -42.49
CA VAL A 211 22.95 42.79 -43.32
C VAL A 211 22.96 44.29 -43.38
N GLN A 212 23.10 44.98 -42.22
CA GLN A 212 23.13 46.44 -42.12
C GLN A 212 24.34 47.01 -42.89
N LYS A 213 25.52 46.40 -42.77
CA LYS A 213 26.70 46.82 -43.52
C LYS A 213 26.56 46.60 -45.02
N SER A 214 25.87 45.54 -45.45
CA SER A 214 25.68 45.21 -46.88
C SER A 214 24.63 46.09 -47.58
N GLN A 215 23.71 46.70 -46.84
CA GLN A 215 22.68 47.59 -47.39
C GLN A 215 23.15 49.02 -47.60
N GLY A 216 24.47 49.30 -47.53
CA GLY A 216 25.07 50.55 -47.89
C GLY A 216 24.81 51.62 -46.86
N GLY A 217 25.47 51.54 -45.76
CA GLY A 217 25.37 52.51 -44.68
C GLY A 217 25.88 53.87 -45.07
N LYS A 218 24.96 54.80 -45.32
CA LYS A 218 25.02 56.14 -44.82
C LYS A 218 24.08 56.15 -43.58
N GLY A 219 24.51 55.48 -42.54
CA GLY A 219 23.95 55.68 -41.24
C GLY A 219 24.31 57.10 -40.78
N PRO A 220 23.38 57.91 -40.30
CA PRO A 220 23.73 59.09 -39.56
C PRO A 220 24.56 58.62 -38.36
N ALA A 221 25.73 59.26 -38.16
CA ALA A 221 26.44 59.19 -36.89
C ALA A 221 25.53 59.84 -35.84
N ALA A 222 24.59 59.10 -35.34
CA ALA A 222 23.81 59.47 -34.18
C ALA A 222 24.70 59.15 -32.99
N SER A 223 25.32 60.19 -32.46
CA SER A 223 25.72 60.23 -31.07
C SER A 223 24.48 59.90 -30.21
N VAL A 224 24.29 58.64 -29.93
CA VAL A 224 23.34 58.24 -28.88
C VAL A 224 24.04 58.60 -27.59
N LYS A 225 23.60 59.72 -27.05
CA LYS A 225 23.82 60.05 -25.63
C LYS A 225 23.39 58.82 -24.83
N GLU A 226 24.28 58.37 -23.98
CA GLU A 226 23.95 57.60 -22.78
C GLU A 226 22.82 58.34 -22.03
N ASP A 227 21.60 57.89 -22.17
CA ASP A 227 20.48 58.16 -21.25
C ASP A 227 19.24 57.42 -21.73
N GLN A 228 19.26 56.05 -21.68
CA GLN A 228 18.09 55.18 -21.53
C GLN A 228 18.50 53.74 -21.21
N GLU A 229 19.29 53.60 -20.16
CA GLU A 229 19.18 52.40 -19.35
C GLU A 229 17.80 52.40 -18.69
N GLY A 230 16.94 51.51 -19.05
CA GLY A 230 15.84 51.23 -18.18
C GLY A 230 14.45 51.20 -18.77
N LYS A 231 14.16 50.46 -19.86
CA LYS A 231 12.75 50.03 -20.06
C LYS A 231 12.46 48.84 -20.94
N THR A 232 13.43 48.24 -21.60
CA THR A 232 13.16 47.03 -22.42
C THR A 232 13.72 45.71 -21.80
N GLY A 233 14.53 45.82 -20.74
CA GLY A 233 15.00 44.65 -19.97
C GLY A 233 14.02 44.16 -18.88
N SER A 234 13.01 45.00 -18.54
CA SER A 234 12.15 44.74 -17.37
C SER A 234 11.00 43.78 -17.63
N ALA A 235 10.55 43.61 -18.88
CA ALA A 235 9.42 42.71 -19.17
C ALA A 235 9.86 41.22 -19.28
N LEU A 236 11.07 40.97 -19.76
CA LEU A 236 11.60 39.61 -19.86
C LEU A 236 12.29 39.16 -18.56
N SER A 237 12.97 40.08 -17.85
CA SER A 237 13.55 39.76 -16.54
C SER A 237 12.49 39.58 -15.44
N GLY A 238 11.35 40.27 -15.53
CA GLY A 238 10.23 40.09 -14.61
C GLY A 238 9.57 38.72 -14.71
N ALA A 239 9.48 38.16 -15.92
CA ALA A 239 8.95 36.82 -16.13
C ALA A 239 9.93 35.71 -15.65
N VAL A 240 11.24 35.94 -15.82
CA VAL A 240 12.29 35.01 -15.36
C VAL A 240 12.49 35.08 -13.85
N LEU A 241 12.40 36.26 -13.25
CA LEU A 241 12.46 36.41 -11.79
C LEU A 241 11.19 35.88 -11.09
N GLY A 242 10.02 36.05 -11.71
CA GLY A 242 8.79 35.45 -11.21
C GLY A 242 8.81 33.91 -11.22
N ALA A 243 9.36 33.28 -12.26
CA ALA A 243 9.53 31.84 -12.34
C ALA A 243 10.54 31.29 -11.32
N ASN A 244 11.64 32.01 -11.08
CA ASN A 244 12.64 31.63 -10.07
C ASN A 244 12.15 31.83 -8.62
N GLN A 245 11.34 32.84 -8.34
CA GLN A 245 10.74 33.02 -7.00
C GLN A 245 9.63 31.97 -6.73
N VAL A 246 8.89 31.60 -7.75
CA VAL A 246 7.88 30.54 -7.63
C VAL A 246 8.54 29.17 -7.45
N ALA A 247 9.69 28.92 -8.06
CA ALA A 247 10.42 27.66 -7.90
C ALA A 247 11.15 27.53 -6.55
N GLN A 248 11.55 28.66 -5.91
CA GLN A 248 12.23 28.64 -4.61
C GLN A 248 11.29 28.53 -3.41
N ASN A 249 10.02 28.95 -3.53
CA ASN A 249 9.05 28.92 -2.43
C ASN A 249 8.09 27.73 -2.47
N LYS A 250 8.15 26.88 -3.49
CA LYS A 250 7.23 25.73 -3.62
C LYS A 250 7.65 24.41 -2.99
N PRO A 251 8.95 24.07 -2.80
CA PRO A 251 9.26 22.76 -2.23
C PRO A 251 8.77 22.58 -0.78
N GLU A 252 8.76 23.62 0.04
CA GLU A 252 8.32 23.52 1.43
C GLU A 252 6.80 23.40 1.56
N THR A 253 6.02 24.17 0.78
CA THR A 253 4.56 24.13 0.85
C THR A 253 3.94 22.84 0.29
N ILE A 254 4.56 22.22 -0.72
CA ILE A 254 4.07 20.92 -1.25
C ILE A 254 4.42 19.79 -0.27
N PHE A 255 5.59 19.82 0.35
CA PHE A 255 5.96 18.85 1.39
C PHE A 255 5.09 19.01 2.64
N ASP A 256 4.74 20.21 3.04
CA ASP A 256 3.85 20.48 4.17
C ASP A 256 2.42 20.05 3.87
N VAL A 257 1.89 20.27 2.66
CA VAL A 257 0.57 19.82 2.24
C VAL A 257 0.50 18.28 2.11
N LEU A 258 1.57 17.64 1.61
CA LEU A 258 1.66 16.18 1.54
C LEU A 258 1.82 15.56 2.94
N ASN A 259 2.61 16.16 3.82
CA ASN A 259 2.75 15.73 5.20
C ASN A 259 1.46 15.95 6.00
N LEU A 260 0.76 17.06 5.81
CA LEU A 260 -0.58 17.29 6.39
C LEU A 260 -1.61 16.29 5.85
N GLY A 261 -1.60 16.02 4.55
CA GLY A 261 -2.48 15.03 3.91
C GLY A 261 -2.21 13.60 4.38
N LEU A 262 -0.95 13.24 4.61
CA LEU A 262 -0.54 11.95 5.18
C LEU A 262 -0.87 11.84 6.66
N ALA A 263 -0.70 12.92 7.44
CA ALA A 263 -1.08 12.96 8.84
C ALA A 263 -2.59 12.84 9.01
N LEU A 264 -3.39 13.58 8.23
CA LEU A 264 -4.86 13.50 8.22
C LEU A 264 -5.39 12.13 7.76
N LYS A 265 -4.74 11.49 6.76
CA LYS A 265 -5.10 10.11 6.36
C LYS A 265 -4.74 9.09 7.43
N LYS A 266 -3.60 9.23 8.11
CA LYS A 266 -3.23 8.36 9.25
C LYS A 266 -4.17 8.53 10.43
N GLU A 267 -4.55 9.75 10.79
CA GLU A 267 -5.54 10.01 11.85
C GLU A 267 -6.91 9.43 11.49
N ASN A 268 -7.40 9.62 10.27
CA ASN A 268 -8.68 9.06 9.83
C ASN A 268 -8.66 7.52 9.76
N ALA A 269 -7.56 6.90 9.35
CA ALA A 269 -7.41 5.44 9.36
C ALA A 269 -7.40 4.89 10.79
N ILE A 270 -6.70 5.54 11.71
CA ILE A 270 -6.66 5.17 13.14
C ILE A 270 -8.03 5.38 13.78
N LEU A 271 -8.73 6.49 13.49
CA LEU A 271 -10.09 6.76 13.97
C LEU A 271 -11.09 5.72 13.46
N ASN A 272 -11.03 5.32 12.20
CA ASN A 272 -11.88 4.27 11.65
C ASN A 272 -11.59 2.90 12.27
N MET A 273 -10.32 2.53 12.51
CA MET A 273 -9.96 1.30 13.22
C MET A 273 -10.47 1.30 14.68
N VAL A 274 -10.40 2.45 15.37
CA VAL A 274 -10.91 2.60 16.74
C VAL A 274 -12.43 2.53 16.77
N GLU A 275 -13.14 3.12 15.79
CA GLU A 275 -14.60 3.02 15.68
C GLU A 275 -15.09 1.61 15.34
N GLU A 276 -14.41 0.91 14.42
CA GLU A 276 -14.73 -0.49 14.12
C GLU A 276 -14.43 -1.41 15.31
N GLY A 277 -13.31 -1.21 16.00
CA GLY A 277 -12.99 -1.91 17.23
C GLY A 277 -14.00 -1.66 18.34
N ARG A 278 -14.54 -0.45 18.47
CA ARG A 278 -15.65 -0.15 19.39
C ARG A 278 -16.95 -0.85 19.00
N LYS A 279 -17.34 -0.83 17.73
CA LYS A 279 -18.56 -1.50 17.24
C LYS A 279 -18.53 -3.00 17.53
N THR A 280 -17.39 -3.67 17.30
CA THR A 280 -17.24 -5.10 17.60
C THR A 280 -17.28 -5.40 19.09
N PHE A 281 -16.80 -4.51 19.97
CA PHE A 281 -16.87 -4.70 21.42
C PHE A 281 -18.29 -4.52 22.00
N TYR A 282 -19.14 -3.67 21.39
CA TYR A 282 -20.51 -3.43 21.85
C TYR A 282 -21.55 -4.37 21.25
N THR A 283 -21.25 -5.09 20.16
CA THR A 283 -22.15 -6.10 19.58
C THR A 283 -21.90 -7.51 20.13
N ALA A 284 -20.86 -7.72 20.94
CA ALA A 284 -20.53 -9.00 21.58
C ALA A 284 -21.08 -9.12 23.03
N LYS A 285 -22.04 -8.28 23.43
CA LYS A 285 -22.87 -8.39 24.64
C LYS A 285 -24.31 -8.66 24.21
#